data_da96da26d017c89884fe6d6d51963a49
#
_entry.id   da96da26d017c89884fe6d6d51963a49
#
_cell.length_a   1.000
_cell.length_b   1.000
_cell.length_c   1.000
_cell.angle_alpha   90.00
_cell.angle_beta   90.00
_cell.angle_gamma   90.00
#
_symmetry.space_group_name_H-M   'P 1'
#
loop_
_entity.id
_entity.type
_entity.pdbx_description
1 polymer ?
#
loop_
_entity_poly.entity_id
_entity_poly.type
_entity_poly.pdbx_seq_one_letter_code
_entity_poly.pdbx_strand_id
1 'polypeptide(L)'
;CYSEIYTGSTPPLGALEAAHQLGRSSGEQPYRNLIVFSSLSKRSNVPGMRSGFVAGDPVAMKRFLLYRTYCGGAMSPPVQAASIAAWNDEQHVQDNRTLYKEKFNLITPLLKNVMDVELPDAGFYLWADVRRTGLSDVDFARRLYADYNVTVLPGSYLARDAHGQNPGQDRIRMALVASVDEGLEAANRIVQFCQGLA
;
A
#
# COMPACT_ATOMS: atom_id res chain seq x y z
N CYS A 1 6.31 -3.90 -2.29
CA CYS A 1 5.64 -3.16 -3.41
C CYS A 1 5.37 -1.68 -3.10
N TYR A 2 5.25 -1.29 -1.82
CA TYR A 2 4.93 0.09 -1.40
C TYR A 2 6.13 0.86 -0.87
N SER A 3 7.30 0.27 -0.83
CA SER A 3 8.51 0.84 -0.24
C SER A 3 8.91 2.21 -0.79
N GLU A 4 8.54 2.49 -2.04
CA GLU A 4 8.85 3.77 -2.68
C GLU A 4 7.91 4.91 -2.27
N ILE A 5 6.73 4.59 -1.71
CA ILE A 5 5.75 5.58 -1.24
C ILE A 5 5.86 5.65 0.28
N TYR A 6 6.93 6.23 0.79
CA TYR A 6 7.15 6.40 2.23
C TYR A 6 6.97 7.85 2.66
N THR A 7 6.53 8.03 3.91
CA THR A 7 6.18 9.34 4.47
C THR A 7 7.34 10.00 5.20
N GLY A 8 8.23 9.21 5.78
CA GLY A 8 9.39 9.69 6.52
C GLY A 8 10.49 10.34 5.66
N SER A 9 11.59 10.68 6.29
CA SER A 9 12.80 11.21 5.64
C SER A 9 13.71 10.12 5.08
N THR A 10 13.63 8.91 5.63
CA THR A 10 14.44 7.76 5.24
C THR A 10 13.55 6.68 4.61
N PRO A 11 14.04 6.02 3.55
CA PRO A 11 13.30 4.89 2.97
C PRO A 11 13.19 3.73 3.97
N PRO A 12 12.10 2.95 3.91
CA PRO A 12 11.99 1.74 4.71
C PRO A 12 13.02 0.70 4.28
N LEU A 13 13.57 -0.03 5.25
CA LEU A 13 14.55 -1.08 5.01
C LEU A 13 13.95 -2.20 4.15
N GLY A 14 14.57 -2.49 3.01
CA GLY A 14 14.17 -3.59 2.13
C GLY A 14 14.59 -4.96 2.68
N ALA A 15 13.80 -6.00 2.40
CA ALA A 15 14.11 -7.35 2.91
C ALA A 15 15.44 -7.91 2.41
N LEU A 16 15.86 -7.58 1.18
CA LEU A 16 17.17 -7.98 0.66
C LEU A 16 18.31 -7.29 1.41
N GLU A 17 18.16 -6.01 1.70
CA GLU A 17 19.12 -5.24 2.47
C GLU A 17 19.20 -5.75 3.91
N ALA A 18 18.06 -5.95 4.56
CA ALA A 18 18.00 -6.51 5.91
C ALA A 18 18.68 -7.88 6.00
N ALA A 19 18.40 -8.77 5.05
CA ALA A 19 19.02 -10.08 4.99
C ALA A 19 20.54 -10.00 4.76
N HIS A 20 20.98 -9.07 3.91
CA HIS A 20 22.40 -8.85 3.67
C HIS A 20 23.13 -8.35 4.93
N GLN A 21 22.53 -7.43 5.66
CA GLN A 21 23.08 -6.91 6.92
C GLN A 21 23.16 -8.00 7.98
N LEU A 22 22.13 -8.84 8.13
CA LEU A 22 22.11 -9.99 9.04
C LEU A 22 23.15 -11.04 8.64
N GLY A 23 23.25 -11.40 7.37
CA GLY A 23 24.20 -12.38 6.85
C GLY A 23 25.66 -11.95 6.99
N ARG A 24 25.97 -10.66 6.89
CA ARG A 24 27.30 -10.13 7.18
C ARG A 24 27.75 -10.39 8.64
N SER A 25 26.81 -10.36 9.54
CA SER A 25 27.07 -10.59 10.98
C SER A 25 27.24 -12.06 11.33
N SER A 26 26.58 -12.96 10.58
CA SER A 26 26.53 -14.41 10.90
C SER A 26 27.48 -15.28 10.05
N GLY A 27 28.04 -14.75 8.96
CA GLY A 27 28.83 -15.53 8.00
C GLY A 27 28.03 -16.54 7.15
N GLU A 28 26.69 -16.52 7.25
CA GLU A 28 25.78 -17.36 6.47
C GLU A 28 25.50 -16.79 5.08
N GLN A 29 24.84 -17.58 4.22
CA GLN A 29 24.30 -17.08 2.94
C GLN A 29 23.14 -16.14 3.23
N PRO A 30 23.24 -14.82 2.97
CA PRO A 30 22.29 -13.83 3.47
C PRO A 30 20.88 -13.99 2.92
N TYR A 31 20.73 -14.59 1.74
CA TYR A 31 19.43 -14.72 1.06
C TYR A 31 18.78 -16.10 1.21
N ARG A 32 19.36 -17.00 2.00
CA ARG A 32 18.78 -18.32 2.22
C ARG A 32 17.35 -18.24 2.73
N ASN A 33 16.45 -19.01 2.11
CA ASN A 33 15.01 -19.04 2.39
C ASN A 33 14.27 -17.70 2.21
N LEU A 34 14.87 -16.71 1.54
CA LEU A 34 14.24 -15.43 1.26
C LEU A 34 13.80 -15.36 -0.21
N ILE A 35 12.56 -14.97 -0.43
CA ILE A 35 12.04 -14.62 -1.76
C ILE A 35 11.32 -13.28 -1.66
N VAL A 36 11.75 -12.30 -2.45
CA VAL A 36 11.18 -10.96 -2.50
C VAL A 36 10.57 -10.72 -3.87
N PHE A 37 9.36 -10.19 -3.87
CA PHE A 37 8.66 -9.75 -5.07
C PHE A 37 8.52 -8.24 -5.06
N SER A 38 8.77 -7.59 -6.18
CA SER A 38 8.51 -6.18 -6.38
C SER A 38 7.84 -5.94 -7.74
N SER A 39 7.28 -4.73 -7.93
CA SER A 39 6.46 -4.45 -9.12
C SER A 39 6.47 -2.95 -9.44
N LEU A 40 6.37 -2.63 -10.73
CA LEU A 40 6.12 -1.27 -11.21
C LEU A 40 4.70 -0.78 -10.91
N SER A 41 3.80 -1.67 -10.49
CA SER A 41 2.40 -1.32 -10.23
C SER A 41 2.23 -0.16 -9.25
N LYS A 42 3.08 -0.07 -8.22
CA LYS A 42 3.01 0.96 -7.18
C LYS A 42 4.19 1.93 -7.24
N ARG A 43 5.37 1.44 -7.62
CA ARG A 43 6.54 2.29 -7.83
C ARG A 43 6.31 3.34 -8.93
N SER A 44 5.68 2.92 -10.04
CA SER A 44 5.54 3.73 -11.25
C SER A 44 4.09 3.95 -11.69
N ASN A 45 3.10 3.62 -10.85
CA ASN A 45 1.67 3.78 -11.13
C ASN A 45 1.18 3.11 -12.43
N VAL A 46 1.82 2.01 -12.85
CA VAL A 46 1.49 1.28 -14.08
C VAL A 46 1.07 -0.18 -13.82
N PRO A 47 0.02 -0.42 -13.01
CA PRO A 47 -0.38 -1.78 -12.65
C PRO A 47 -0.82 -2.61 -13.87
N GLY A 48 -1.32 -1.97 -14.92
CA GLY A 48 -1.75 -2.63 -16.17
C GLY A 48 -0.61 -3.25 -16.96
N MET A 49 0.63 -2.80 -16.80
CA MET A 49 1.79 -3.37 -17.49
C MET A 49 2.15 -4.78 -17.04
N ARG A 50 1.69 -5.21 -15.88
CA ARG A 50 1.99 -6.55 -15.32
C ARG A 50 3.50 -6.81 -15.23
N SER A 51 4.28 -5.81 -14.88
CA SER A 51 5.74 -5.86 -14.78
C SER A 51 6.22 -5.85 -13.33
N GLY A 52 7.23 -6.67 -13.06
CA GLY A 52 7.87 -6.79 -11.75
C GLY A 52 9.04 -7.75 -11.80
N PHE A 53 9.67 -7.96 -10.66
CA PHE A 53 10.77 -8.90 -10.52
C PHE A 53 10.62 -9.74 -9.24
N VAL A 54 11.38 -10.83 -9.22
CA VAL A 54 11.59 -11.67 -8.04
C VAL A 54 13.09 -11.82 -7.80
N ALA A 55 13.51 -11.77 -6.54
CA ALA A 55 14.90 -11.93 -6.14
C ALA A 55 14.99 -12.64 -4.78
N GLY A 56 16.13 -13.26 -4.48
CA GLY A 56 16.36 -13.89 -3.18
C GLY A 56 17.24 -15.13 -3.26
N ASP A 57 16.87 -16.19 -2.54
CA ASP A 57 17.58 -17.46 -2.45
C ASP A 57 17.86 -18.05 -3.85
N PRO A 58 19.13 -18.24 -4.27
CA PRO A 58 19.48 -18.74 -5.60
C PRO A 58 18.93 -20.14 -5.87
N VAL A 59 18.79 -20.99 -4.85
CA VAL A 59 18.21 -22.33 -5.00
C VAL A 59 16.70 -22.24 -5.28
N ALA A 60 16.00 -21.41 -4.56
CA ALA A 60 14.59 -21.13 -4.79
C ALA A 60 14.37 -20.46 -6.16
N MET A 61 15.21 -19.49 -6.51
CA MET A 61 15.13 -18.78 -7.80
C MET A 61 15.31 -19.71 -8.99
N LYS A 62 16.24 -20.65 -8.92
CA LYS A 62 16.42 -21.66 -9.99
C LYS A 62 15.17 -22.48 -10.22
N ARG A 63 14.49 -22.93 -9.15
CA ARG A 63 13.24 -23.69 -9.22
C ARG A 63 12.08 -22.82 -9.70
N PHE A 64 12.00 -21.58 -9.23
CA PHE A 64 10.98 -20.64 -9.64
C PHE A 64 11.11 -20.28 -11.14
N LEU A 65 12.32 -20.07 -11.65
CA LEU A 65 12.56 -19.81 -13.07
C LEU A 65 12.07 -21.00 -13.93
N LEU A 66 12.39 -22.23 -13.54
CA LEU A 66 11.92 -23.42 -14.22
C LEU A 66 10.37 -23.51 -14.22
N TYR A 67 9.75 -23.24 -13.07
CA TYR A 67 8.29 -23.20 -12.97
C TYR A 67 7.70 -22.12 -13.89
N ARG A 68 8.28 -20.93 -13.91
CA ARG A 68 7.84 -19.80 -14.75
C ARG A 68 7.96 -20.08 -16.25
N THR A 69 8.88 -20.91 -16.66
CA THR A 69 9.04 -21.31 -18.06
C THR A 69 7.79 -22.02 -18.59
N TYR A 70 7.10 -22.77 -17.74
CA TYR A 70 5.91 -23.56 -18.10
C TYR A 70 4.60 -22.96 -17.59
N CYS A 71 4.63 -22.25 -16.46
CA CYS A 71 3.46 -21.73 -15.77
C CYS A 71 3.52 -20.20 -15.68
N GLY A 72 3.00 -19.53 -16.69
CA GLY A 72 2.89 -18.08 -16.75
C GLY A 72 3.52 -17.49 -18.01
N GLY A 73 2.96 -16.37 -18.47
CA GLY A 73 3.41 -15.68 -19.67
C GLY A 73 4.72 -14.92 -19.48
N ALA A 74 5.50 -14.79 -20.55
CA ALA A 74 6.56 -13.80 -20.64
C ALA A 74 5.98 -12.40 -20.88
N MET A 75 6.69 -11.36 -20.41
CA MET A 75 6.33 -9.99 -20.78
C MET A 75 6.56 -9.78 -22.28
N SER A 76 5.64 -9.09 -22.95
CA SER A 76 5.80 -8.73 -24.36
C SER A 76 6.98 -7.74 -24.55
N PRO A 77 7.64 -7.72 -25.72
CA PRO A 77 8.75 -6.80 -25.95
C PRO A 77 8.45 -5.32 -25.67
N PRO A 78 7.29 -4.75 -26.04
CA PRO A 78 6.94 -3.38 -25.68
C PRO A 78 6.88 -3.15 -24.17
N VAL A 79 6.32 -4.12 -23.41
CA VAL A 79 6.28 -4.03 -21.93
C VAL A 79 7.68 -4.13 -21.33
N GLN A 80 8.56 -4.95 -21.90
CA GLN A 80 9.95 -5.03 -21.45
C GLN A 80 10.69 -3.70 -21.66
N ALA A 81 10.55 -3.07 -22.84
CA ALA A 81 11.17 -1.79 -23.14
C ALA A 81 10.66 -0.68 -22.20
N ALA A 82 9.36 -0.60 -22.00
CA ALA A 82 8.76 0.36 -21.07
C ALA A 82 9.18 0.09 -19.61
N SER A 83 9.33 -1.18 -19.22
CA SER A 83 9.82 -1.55 -17.88
C SER A 83 11.26 -1.11 -17.66
N ILE A 84 12.14 -1.28 -18.64
CA ILE A 84 13.54 -0.81 -18.59
C ILE A 84 13.55 0.71 -18.37
N ALA A 85 12.77 1.47 -19.15
CA ALA A 85 12.67 2.91 -18.98
C ALA A 85 12.21 3.30 -17.58
N ALA A 86 11.14 2.66 -17.08
CA ALA A 86 10.58 2.96 -15.76
C ALA A 86 11.53 2.58 -14.61
N TRP A 87 12.27 1.49 -14.71
CA TRP A 87 13.27 1.11 -13.69
C TRP A 87 14.50 2.02 -13.67
N ASN A 88 14.82 2.66 -14.78
CA ASN A 88 15.96 3.59 -14.90
C ASN A 88 15.60 5.05 -14.60
N ASP A 89 14.33 5.37 -14.42
CA ASP A 89 13.88 6.72 -14.07
C ASP A 89 13.45 6.78 -12.60
N GLU A 90 14.18 7.57 -11.82
CA GLU A 90 13.86 7.83 -10.41
C GLU A 90 13.06 9.13 -10.21
N GLN A 91 13.04 10.03 -11.21
CA GLN A 91 12.36 11.31 -11.04
C GLN A 91 10.86 11.14 -10.83
N HIS A 92 10.19 10.33 -11.66
CA HIS A 92 8.75 10.08 -11.51
C HIS A 92 8.40 9.41 -10.16
N VAL A 93 9.33 8.61 -9.59
CA VAL A 93 9.14 7.98 -8.27
C VAL A 93 9.17 9.03 -7.15
N GLN A 94 10.11 9.97 -7.24
CA GLN A 94 10.22 11.08 -6.29
C GLN A 94 9.01 12.02 -6.37
N ASP A 95 8.59 12.35 -7.58
CA ASP A 95 7.42 13.20 -7.83
C ASP A 95 6.14 12.55 -7.26
N ASN A 96 5.93 11.27 -7.54
CA ASN A 96 4.83 10.50 -6.99
C ASN A 96 4.84 10.46 -5.46
N ARG A 97 6.00 10.23 -4.85
CA ARG A 97 6.16 10.25 -3.39
C ARG A 97 5.82 11.62 -2.79
N THR A 98 6.22 12.69 -3.45
CA THR A 98 5.92 14.06 -3.04
C THR A 98 4.42 14.34 -3.04
N LEU A 99 3.71 13.93 -4.09
CA LEU A 99 2.26 14.04 -4.18
C LEU A 99 1.53 13.27 -3.06
N TYR A 100 1.99 12.05 -2.74
CA TYR A 100 1.38 11.30 -1.64
C TYR A 100 1.67 11.94 -0.27
N LYS A 101 2.87 12.45 -0.05
CA LYS A 101 3.21 13.19 1.19
C LYS A 101 2.31 14.41 1.38
N GLU A 102 2.07 15.16 0.31
CA GLU A 102 1.14 16.30 0.34
C GLU A 102 -0.27 15.87 0.75
N LYS A 103 -0.82 14.84 0.11
CA LYS A 103 -2.14 14.31 0.45
C LYS A 103 -2.23 13.87 1.91
N PHE A 104 -1.25 13.13 2.39
CA PHE A 104 -1.22 12.69 3.79
C PHE A 104 -1.17 13.86 4.76
N ASN A 105 -0.33 14.86 4.48
CA ASN A 105 -0.16 16.04 5.33
C ASN A 105 -1.43 16.88 5.41
N LEU A 106 -2.21 16.95 4.35
CA LEU A 106 -3.44 17.72 4.31
C LEU A 106 -4.64 16.96 4.88
N ILE A 107 -4.77 15.67 4.56
CA ILE A 107 -5.97 14.87 4.85
C ILE A 107 -5.93 14.27 6.25
N THR A 108 -4.80 13.70 6.67
CA THR A 108 -4.70 12.99 7.95
C THR A 108 -5.09 13.86 9.16
N PRO A 109 -4.66 15.14 9.27
CA PRO A 109 -5.05 15.98 10.39
C PRO A 109 -6.55 16.26 10.47
N LEU A 110 -7.24 16.38 9.33
CA LEU A 110 -8.69 16.57 9.28
C LEU A 110 -9.40 15.36 9.87
N LEU A 111 -9.00 14.16 9.46
CA LEU A 111 -9.62 12.91 9.88
C LEU A 111 -9.33 12.58 11.35
N LYS A 112 -8.16 12.94 11.89
CA LYS A 112 -7.81 12.75 13.31
C LYS A 112 -8.80 13.42 14.28
N ASN A 113 -9.50 14.46 13.84
CA ASN A 113 -10.50 15.12 14.66
C ASN A 113 -11.74 14.26 14.93
N VAL A 114 -12.04 13.31 14.05
CA VAL A 114 -13.30 12.55 14.09
C VAL A 114 -13.10 11.03 14.22
N MET A 115 -11.92 10.51 13.96
CA MET A 115 -11.60 9.09 14.06
C MET A 115 -10.14 8.85 14.48
N ASP A 116 -9.84 7.64 14.93
CA ASP A 116 -8.47 7.23 15.25
C ASP A 116 -7.76 6.80 13.96
N VAL A 117 -6.85 7.64 13.50
CA VAL A 117 -6.05 7.40 12.28
C VAL A 117 -4.63 7.93 12.46
N GLU A 118 -3.66 7.13 12.04
CA GLU A 118 -2.25 7.50 12.09
C GLU A 118 -1.65 7.57 10.69
N LEU A 119 -0.61 8.40 10.56
CA LEU A 119 0.18 8.47 9.35
C LEU A 119 0.97 7.15 9.21
N PRO A 120 0.82 6.40 8.10
CA PRO A 120 1.59 5.17 7.91
C PRO A 120 3.06 5.49 7.58
N ASP A 121 3.97 4.56 7.85
CA ASP A 121 5.37 4.67 7.43
C ASP A 121 5.51 4.68 5.91
N ALA A 122 4.70 3.88 5.23
CA ALA A 122 4.69 3.77 3.76
C ALA A 122 3.33 3.29 3.24
N GLY A 123 3.11 3.47 1.93
CA GLY A 123 1.88 3.13 1.23
C GLY A 123 1.07 4.37 0.87
N PHE A 124 -0.15 4.15 0.36
CA PHE A 124 -1.07 5.23 -0.02
C PHE A 124 -2.47 5.06 0.61
N TYR A 125 -2.52 4.32 1.71
CA TYR A 125 -3.74 4.08 2.47
C TYR A 125 -3.66 4.74 3.84
N LEU A 126 -4.80 5.25 4.31
CA LEU A 126 -5.06 5.43 5.72
C LEU A 126 -5.87 4.23 6.23
N TRP A 127 -5.52 3.76 7.42
CA TRP A 127 -6.20 2.69 8.13
C TRP A 127 -6.76 3.28 9.43
N ALA A 128 -8.08 3.53 9.46
CA ALA A 128 -8.72 4.28 10.52
C ALA A 128 -9.65 3.40 11.35
N ASP A 129 -9.71 3.65 12.64
CA ASP A 129 -10.64 3.05 13.58
C ASP A 129 -11.90 3.90 13.68
N VAL A 130 -13.07 3.29 13.47
CA VAL A 130 -14.35 3.98 13.44
C VAL A 130 -15.21 3.77 14.71
N ARG A 131 -14.69 3.08 15.72
CA ARG A 131 -15.44 2.77 16.96
C ARG A 131 -16.00 4.01 17.64
N ARG A 132 -15.32 5.15 17.54
CA ARG A 132 -15.81 6.43 18.09
C ARG A 132 -17.13 6.90 17.49
N THR A 133 -17.50 6.38 16.32
CA THR A 133 -18.75 6.73 15.63
C THR A 133 -19.95 5.89 16.08
N GLY A 134 -19.71 4.83 16.86
CA GLY A 134 -20.77 3.88 17.27
C GLY A 134 -21.24 2.95 16.15
N LEU A 135 -20.65 3.03 14.96
CA LEU A 135 -20.98 2.18 13.80
C LEU A 135 -19.98 1.05 13.64
N SER A 136 -20.41 -0.08 13.08
CA SER A 136 -19.49 -1.08 12.52
C SER A 136 -18.80 -0.52 11.28
N ASP A 137 -17.64 -1.10 10.91
CA ASP A 137 -16.92 -0.72 9.69
C ASP A 137 -17.77 -0.88 8.42
N VAL A 138 -18.64 -1.89 8.39
CA VAL A 138 -19.55 -2.14 7.26
C VAL A 138 -20.66 -1.09 7.19
N ASP A 139 -21.31 -0.78 8.32
CA ASP A 139 -22.37 0.22 8.36
C ASP A 139 -21.82 1.63 8.13
N PHE A 140 -20.63 1.92 8.65
CA PHE A 140 -19.91 3.16 8.35
C PHE A 140 -19.72 3.34 6.85
N ALA A 141 -19.13 2.35 6.17
CA ALA A 141 -18.87 2.42 4.74
C ALA A 141 -20.14 2.55 3.91
N ARG A 142 -21.20 1.80 4.27
CA ARG A 142 -22.49 1.85 3.56
C ARG A 142 -23.19 3.21 3.70
N ARG A 143 -23.26 3.73 4.91
CA ARG A 143 -23.90 5.03 5.18
C ARG A 143 -23.12 6.19 4.59
N LEU A 144 -21.80 6.18 4.72
CA LEU A 144 -20.93 7.18 4.11
C LEU A 144 -21.11 7.22 2.59
N TYR A 145 -21.20 6.07 1.95
CA TYR A 145 -21.47 6.01 0.51
C TYR A 145 -22.87 6.54 0.16
N ALA A 146 -23.88 6.09 0.87
CA ALA A 146 -25.28 6.46 0.60
C ALA A 146 -25.55 7.96 0.78
N ASP A 147 -25.03 8.54 1.87
CA ASP A 147 -25.39 9.90 2.29
C ASP A 147 -24.39 10.96 1.76
N TYR A 148 -23.13 10.58 1.55
CA TYR A 148 -22.04 11.51 1.19
C TYR A 148 -21.29 11.14 -0.09
N ASN A 149 -21.63 10.04 -0.75
CA ASN A 149 -21.00 9.56 -2.00
C ASN A 149 -19.48 9.43 -1.88
N VAL A 150 -19.00 8.91 -0.74
CA VAL A 150 -17.57 8.60 -0.51
C VAL A 150 -17.40 7.11 -0.29
N THR A 151 -16.54 6.48 -1.06
CA THR A 151 -16.26 5.04 -0.99
C THR A 151 -15.03 4.76 -0.13
N VAL A 152 -15.20 3.96 0.91
CA VAL A 152 -14.13 3.38 1.72
C VAL A 152 -14.32 1.87 1.81
N LEU A 153 -13.27 1.14 2.17
CA LEU A 153 -13.37 -0.32 2.30
C LEU A 153 -13.47 -0.73 3.78
N PRO A 154 -14.50 -1.51 4.16
CA PRO A 154 -14.54 -2.13 5.47
C PRO A 154 -13.33 -3.00 5.73
N GLY A 155 -12.71 -2.84 6.89
CA GLY A 155 -11.51 -3.58 7.27
C GLY A 155 -11.79 -5.06 7.49
N SER A 156 -12.96 -5.39 8.02
CA SER A 156 -13.39 -6.78 8.20
C SER A 156 -13.43 -7.59 6.92
N TYR A 157 -13.67 -6.95 5.75
CA TYR A 157 -13.63 -7.61 4.44
C TYR A 157 -12.21 -7.87 3.93
N LEU A 158 -11.23 -7.14 4.45
CA LEU A 158 -9.82 -7.25 4.05
C LEU A 158 -9.01 -8.19 4.95
N ALA A 159 -9.54 -8.50 6.11
CA ALA A 159 -8.91 -9.35 7.10
C ALA A 159 -9.51 -10.76 7.10
N ARG A 160 -8.87 -11.67 7.82
CA ARG A 160 -9.38 -13.01 8.10
C ARG A 160 -9.48 -13.21 9.60
N ASP A 161 -10.51 -13.91 10.02
CA ASP A 161 -10.66 -14.30 11.42
C ASP A 161 -9.50 -15.20 11.84
N ALA A 162 -8.87 -14.83 12.94
CA ALA A 162 -7.78 -15.57 13.54
C ALA A 162 -7.96 -15.55 15.07
N HIS A 163 -7.86 -16.71 15.71
CA HIS A 163 -8.01 -16.83 17.16
C HIS A 163 -9.31 -16.22 17.73
N GLY A 164 -10.41 -16.32 16.97
CA GLY A 164 -11.72 -15.77 17.35
C GLY A 164 -11.85 -14.25 17.20
N GLN A 165 -10.94 -13.59 16.54
CA GLN A 165 -10.97 -12.15 16.28
C GLN A 165 -10.73 -11.84 14.81
N ASN A 166 -11.39 -10.80 14.29
CA ASN A 166 -11.11 -10.21 13.00
C ASN A 166 -10.28 -8.93 13.21
N PRO A 167 -8.98 -8.90 12.83
CA PRO A 167 -8.12 -7.74 13.07
C PRO A 167 -8.51 -6.50 12.25
N GLY A 168 -9.37 -6.65 11.26
CA GLY A 168 -9.91 -5.54 10.47
C GLY A 168 -11.26 -5.02 10.97
N GLN A 169 -11.87 -5.66 11.98
CA GLN A 169 -13.13 -5.22 12.53
C GLN A 169 -13.06 -3.78 13.05
N ASP A 170 -14.14 -3.02 12.83
CA ASP A 170 -14.28 -1.62 13.21
C ASP A 170 -13.23 -0.69 12.59
N ARG A 171 -12.61 -1.10 11.50
CA ARG A 171 -11.63 -0.31 10.74
C ARG A 171 -12.07 -0.10 9.31
N ILE A 172 -11.62 1.01 8.75
CA ILE A 172 -11.82 1.31 7.32
C ILE A 172 -10.48 1.60 6.65
N ARG A 173 -10.38 1.22 5.38
CA ARG A 173 -9.25 1.58 4.53
C ARG A 173 -9.65 2.67 3.55
N MET A 174 -8.91 3.76 3.56
CA MET A 174 -9.05 4.89 2.64
C MET A 174 -7.83 4.97 1.73
N ALA A 175 -8.01 4.87 0.42
CA ALA A 175 -6.93 5.00 -0.57
C ALA A 175 -6.85 6.45 -1.05
N LEU A 176 -5.71 7.13 -0.84
CA LEU A 176 -5.52 8.53 -1.24
C LEU A 176 -5.09 8.66 -2.71
N VAL A 177 -5.80 7.98 -3.61
CA VAL A 177 -5.45 7.93 -5.05
C VAL A 177 -6.01 9.09 -5.87
N ALA A 178 -7.09 9.73 -5.42
CA ALA A 178 -7.69 10.89 -6.06
C ALA A 178 -6.74 12.11 -6.09
N SER A 179 -7.09 13.16 -6.81
CA SER A 179 -6.37 14.44 -6.75
C SER A 179 -6.36 15.01 -5.33
N VAL A 180 -5.53 16.02 -5.08
CA VAL A 180 -5.48 16.68 -3.74
C VAL A 180 -6.85 17.29 -3.42
N ASP A 181 -7.45 17.99 -4.37
CA ASP A 181 -8.74 18.68 -4.16
C ASP A 181 -9.88 17.69 -3.90
N GLU A 182 -9.98 16.64 -4.71
CA GLU A 182 -10.97 15.57 -4.49
C GLU A 182 -10.75 14.84 -3.17
N GLY A 183 -9.49 14.62 -2.79
CA GLY A 183 -9.13 14.00 -1.52
C GLY A 183 -9.53 14.87 -0.32
N LEU A 184 -9.32 16.17 -0.40
CA LEU A 184 -9.75 17.14 0.62
C LEU A 184 -11.27 17.24 0.71
N GLU A 185 -11.95 17.25 -0.44
CA GLU A 185 -13.42 17.25 -0.46
C GLU A 185 -13.97 15.98 0.19
N ALA A 186 -13.44 14.80 -0.15
CA ALA A 186 -13.83 13.53 0.46
C ALA A 186 -13.56 13.53 1.98
N ALA A 187 -12.42 14.04 2.43
CA ALA A 187 -12.10 14.15 3.85
C ALA A 187 -13.09 15.05 4.60
N ASN A 188 -13.46 16.19 4.03
CA ASN A 188 -14.47 17.08 4.61
C ASN A 188 -15.84 16.42 4.69
N ARG A 189 -16.27 15.68 3.68
CA ARG A 189 -17.51 14.89 3.71
C ARG A 189 -17.48 13.83 4.81
N ILE A 190 -16.37 13.16 5.00
CA ILE A 190 -16.19 12.20 6.11
C ILE A 190 -16.31 12.89 7.47
N VAL A 191 -15.68 14.07 7.62
CA VAL A 191 -15.79 14.85 8.86
C VAL A 191 -17.23 15.24 9.14
N GLN A 192 -17.96 15.76 8.14
CA GLN A 192 -19.39 16.11 8.26
C GLN A 192 -20.25 14.89 8.63
N PHE A 193 -20.01 13.76 7.98
CA PHE A 193 -20.71 12.51 8.31
C PHE A 193 -20.49 12.11 9.76
N CYS A 194 -19.25 12.08 10.24
CA CYS A 194 -18.95 11.72 11.62
C CYS A 194 -19.57 12.70 12.64
N GLN A 195 -19.54 14.01 12.34
CA GLN A 195 -20.17 15.02 13.19
C GLN A 195 -21.71 14.88 13.26
N GLY A 196 -22.34 14.40 12.19
CA GLY A 196 -23.79 14.12 12.15
C GLY A 196 -24.19 12.84 12.88
N LEU A 197 -23.23 12.02 13.35
CA LEU A 197 -23.46 10.82 14.13
C LEU A 197 -23.41 11.07 15.67
N ALA A 198 -22.78 12.18 16.08
CA ALA A 198 -22.63 12.60 17.47
C ALA A 198 -23.90 13.32 17.94
#